data_1ebf9f29e38d41024cfa22b482e5f898
#
_entry.id   1ebf9f29e38d41024cfa22b482e5f898
#
_cell.length_a   1.000
_cell.length_b   1.000
_cell.length_c   1.000
_cell.angle_alpha   90.00
_cell.angle_beta   90.00
_cell.angle_gamma   90.00
#
_symmetry.space_group_name_H-M   'P 1'
#
loop_
_entity.id
_entity.type
_entity.pdbx_description
1 polymer ?
#
loop_
_entity_poly.entity_id
_entity_poly.type
_entity_poly.pdbx_seq_one_letter_code
_entity_poly.pdbx_strand_id
1 'polypeptide(L)'
;MKIGVTILAAGSSKRMGNQNKLLLLVNNKPILYILCKSVLKSDINQVVLVTGYQKKKIENVLPNGIDTIVHNEHWEKGMMSSIHVGISNLQHDIDANMIILGDMPLIKTSTINSIISAFNNKRGKYIVYPTYNNIQANPVIFPKKFFPEILYLKGDYGPKQILKKYSSKALGFPINSDEVILDCDTAENFSSLRTKLINNVKA
;
A
#
# COMPACT_ATOMS: atom_id res chain seq x y z
N MET A 1 -10.26 -10.99 12.82
CA MET A 1 -9.75 -11.63 11.60
C MET A 1 -8.27 -11.28 11.48
N LYS A 2 -7.45 -12.19 10.96
CA LYS A 2 -6.02 -11.94 10.69
C LYS A 2 -5.85 -11.23 9.36
N ILE A 3 -5.25 -10.05 9.38
CA ILE A 3 -5.07 -9.22 8.18
C ILE A 3 -3.58 -9.08 7.90
N GLY A 4 -3.16 -9.52 6.71
CA GLY A 4 -1.84 -9.22 6.18
C GLY A 4 -1.84 -7.90 5.41
N VAL A 5 -0.67 -7.33 5.22
CA VAL A 5 -0.47 -6.19 4.33
C VAL A 5 0.60 -6.51 3.28
N THR A 6 0.33 -6.13 2.03
CA THR A 6 1.32 -6.10 0.96
C THR A 6 1.69 -4.66 0.66
N ILE A 7 2.94 -4.27 0.95
CA ILE A 7 3.50 -2.97 0.58
C ILE A 7 4.15 -3.09 -0.80
N LEU A 8 3.63 -2.36 -1.77
CA LEU A 8 4.17 -2.37 -3.14
C LEU A 8 5.31 -1.35 -3.28
N ALA A 9 6.54 -1.84 -3.37
CA ALA A 9 7.77 -1.06 -3.46
C ALA A 9 8.66 -1.45 -4.67
N ALA A 10 8.05 -1.99 -5.74
CA ALA A 10 8.76 -2.56 -6.89
C ALA A 10 8.92 -1.60 -8.09
N GLY A 11 8.20 -0.48 -8.12
CA GLY A 11 8.11 0.41 -9.28
C GLY A 11 9.38 1.21 -9.56
N SER A 12 9.63 1.52 -10.84
CA SER A 12 10.84 2.22 -11.31
C SER A 12 10.76 3.76 -11.27
N SER A 13 9.64 4.34 -10.82
CA SER A 13 9.48 5.80 -10.69
C SER A 13 9.74 6.59 -11.99
N LYS A 14 9.34 6.08 -13.15
CA LYS A 14 9.67 6.64 -14.48
C LYS A 14 9.41 8.15 -14.63
N ARG A 15 8.35 8.67 -13.97
CA ARG A 15 7.98 10.10 -13.99
C ARG A 15 8.90 10.99 -13.15
N MET A 16 9.75 10.40 -12.31
CA MET A 16 10.73 11.09 -11.47
C MET A 16 12.15 11.12 -12.09
N GLY A 17 12.27 10.79 -13.37
CA GLY A 17 13.56 10.68 -14.05
C GLY A 17 14.42 9.55 -13.47
N ASN A 18 15.66 9.89 -13.08
CA ASN A 18 16.60 8.90 -12.54
C ASN A 18 16.47 8.65 -11.04
N GLN A 19 15.52 9.30 -10.36
CA GLN A 19 15.35 9.17 -8.91
C GLN A 19 14.26 8.17 -8.57
N ASN A 20 14.56 7.24 -7.67
CA ASN A 20 13.55 6.38 -7.11
C ASN A 20 12.75 7.17 -6.05
N LYS A 21 11.47 7.43 -6.33
CA LYS A 21 10.59 8.22 -5.45
C LYS A 21 10.55 7.70 -4.01
N LEU A 22 10.62 6.38 -3.83
CA LEU A 22 10.55 5.73 -2.53
C LEU A 22 11.73 6.06 -1.61
N LEU A 23 12.86 6.50 -2.20
CA LEU A 23 14.08 6.88 -1.50
C LEU A 23 14.18 8.39 -1.23
N LEU A 24 13.22 9.19 -1.67
CA LEU A 24 13.19 10.64 -1.41
C LEU A 24 13.06 10.90 0.10
N LEU A 25 13.83 11.88 0.59
CA LEU A 25 13.99 12.13 2.01
C LEU A 25 13.06 13.25 2.52
N VAL A 26 12.37 12.96 3.62
CA VAL A 26 11.70 13.95 4.46
C VAL A 26 12.24 13.81 5.88
N ASN A 27 12.80 14.89 6.44
CA ASN A 27 13.46 14.87 7.75
C ASN A 27 14.50 13.73 7.86
N ASN A 28 15.37 13.59 6.85
CA ASN A 28 16.40 12.55 6.73
C ASN A 28 15.89 11.10 6.73
N LYS A 29 14.60 10.88 6.48
CA LYS A 29 14.00 9.53 6.36
C LYS A 29 13.37 9.35 4.99
N PRO A 30 13.63 8.22 4.29
CA PRO A 30 12.96 7.89 3.04
C PRO A 30 11.44 7.81 3.22
N ILE A 31 10.68 8.23 2.20
CA ILE A 31 9.20 8.19 2.30
C ILE A 31 8.69 6.76 2.52
N LEU A 32 9.33 5.76 1.91
CA LEU A 32 8.99 4.35 2.16
C LEU A 32 9.21 3.96 3.62
N TYR A 33 10.30 4.40 4.25
CA TYR A 33 10.55 4.16 5.67
C TYR A 33 9.42 4.72 6.54
N ILE A 34 8.95 5.94 6.23
CA ILE A 34 7.88 6.62 6.96
C ILE A 34 6.58 5.79 6.89
N LEU A 35 6.20 5.37 5.69
CA LEU A 35 5.03 4.50 5.49
C LEU A 35 5.17 3.18 6.24
N CYS A 36 6.30 2.49 6.10
CA CYS A 36 6.53 1.21 6.78
C CYS A 36 6.38 1.35 8.31
N LYS A 37 6.86 2.46 8.91
CA LYS A 37 6.67 2.72 10.35
C LYS A 37 5.21 2.90 10.73
N SER A 38 4.38 3.51 9.88
CA SER A 38 2.93 3.63 10.13
C SER A 38 2.24 2.26 10.06
N VAL A 39 2.61 1.43 9.08
CA VAL A 39 2.09 0.06 8.91
C VAL A 39 2.48 -0.82 10.09
N LEU A 40 3.75 -0.83 10.48
CA LEU A 40 4.28 -1.66 11.59
C LEU A 40 3.69 -1.32 12.96
N LYS A 41 3.09 -0.14 13.12
CA LYS A 41 2.40 0.29 14.34
C LYS A 41 0.89 -0.02 14.32
N SER A 42 0.35 -0.50 13.21
CA SER A 42 -1.07 -0.79 13.05
C SER A 42 -1.44 -2.22 13.46
N ASP A 43 -2.74 -2.49 13.53
CA ASP A 43 -3.31 -3.80 13.91
C ASP A 43 -3.19 -4.84 12.78
N ILE A 44 -2.05 -4.87 12.08
CA ILE A 44 -1.70 -5.82 11.03
C ILE A 44 -1.03 -7.04 11.65
N ASN A 45 -1.33 -8.24 11.12
CA ASN A 45 -0.80 -9.51 11.61
C ASN A 45 0.44 -9.99 10.83
N GLN A 46 0.62 -9.54 9.59
CA GLN A 46 1.78 -9.86 8.76
C GLN A 46 2.08 -8.72 7.79
N VAL A 47 3.35 -8.36 7.64
CA VAL A 47 3.82 -7.35 6.67
C VAL A 47 4.68 -8.03 5.61
N VAL A 48 4.20 -8.01 4.35
CA VAL A 48 4.95 -8.44 3.17
C VAL A 48 5.32 -7.21 2.34
N LEU A 49 6.60 -6.96 2.13
CA LEU A 49 7.08 -5.87 1.27
C LEU A 49 7.64 -6.43 -0.02
N VAL A 50 7.11 -5.97 -1.15
CA VAL A 50 7.51 -6.43 -2.48
C VAL A 50 8.46 -5.42 -3.10
N THR A 51 9.72 -5.83 -3.30
CA THR A 51 10.75 -5.05 -3.99
C THR A 51 10.82 -5.40 -5.48
N GLY A 52 11.45 -4.51 -6.27
CA GLY A 52 11.72 -4.72 -7.70
C GLY A 52 12.88 -3.86 -8.15
N TYR A 53 12.59 -2.73 -8.82
CA TYR A 53 13.61 -1.78 -9.23
C TYR A 53 14.47 -1.30 -8.04
N GLN A 54 15.80 -1.33 -8.22
CA GLN A 54 16.78 -0.95 -7.20
C GLN A 54 16.63 -1.67 -5.85
N LYS A 55 16.28 -2.97 -5.87
CA LYS A 55 16.07 -3.84 -4.71
C LYS A 55 17.01 -3.53 -3.54
N LYS A 56 18.34 -3.58 -3.75
CA LYS A 56 19.33 -3.36 -2.68
C LYS A 56 19.20 -1.98 -2.01
N LYS A 57 18.92 -0.93 -2.79
CA LYS A 57 18.75 0.42 -2.22
C LYS A 57 17.47 0.52 -1.40
N ILE A 58 16.40 -0.16 -1.83
CA ILE A 58 15.13 -0.21 -1.09
C ILE A 58 15.33 -0.98 0.21
N GLU A 59 15.91 -2.18 0.17
CA GLU A 59 16.13 -3.02 1.35
C GLU A 59 16.98 -2.31 2.41
N ASN A 60 18.01 -1.56 2.02
CA ASN A 60 18.90 -0.83 2.93
C ASN A 60 18.23 0.29 3.73
N VAL A 61 17.06 0.75 3.32
CA VAL A 61 16.35 1.84 4.00
C VAL A 61 15.12 1.39 4.79
N LEU A 62 14.84 0.09 4.82
CA LEU A 62 13.67 -0.44 5.52
C LEU A 62 13.86 -0.43 7.03
N PRO A 63 12.80 -0.19 7.81
CA PRO A 63 12.84 -0.39 9.25
C PRO A 63 12.82 -1.89 9.60
N ASN A 64 13.33 -2.23 10.78
CA ASN A 64 13.14 -3.57 11.34
C ASN A 64 11.66 -3.84 11.62
N GLY A 65 11.25 -5.11 11.56
CA GLY A 65 9.91 -5.59 11.89
C GLY A 65 9.05 -5.97 10.68
N ILE A 66 9.57 -5.88 9.45
CA ILE A 66 8.89 -6.41 8.26
C ILE A 66 9.07 -7.93 8.26
N ASP A 67 7.95 -8.70 8.23
CA ASP A 67 8.01 -10.16 8.34
C ASP A 67 8.60 -10.82 7.11
N THR A 68 8.28 -10.30 5.92
CA THR A 68 8.75 -10.87 4.64
C THR A 68 9.13 -9.74 3.68
N ILE A 69 10.36 -9.78 3.18
CA ILE A 69 10.80 -8.93 2.08
C ILE A 69 11.03 -9.84 0.89
N VAL A 70 10.26 -9.65 -0.17
CA VAL A 70 10.31 -10.51 -1.37
C VAL A 70 10.63 -9.69 -2.61
N HIS A 71 11.46 -10.25 -3.49
CA HIS A 71 11.81 -9.62 -4.76
C HIS A 71 10.89 -10.11 -5.88
N ASN A 72 10.27 -9.18 -6.58
CA ASN A 72 9.58 -9.47 -7.82
C ASN A 72 10.54 -9.32 -9.00
N GLU A 73 11.05 -10.42 -9.55
CA GLU A 73 11.92 -10.40 -10.73
C GLU A 73 11.21 -9.89 -12.00
N HIS A 74 9.87 -9.96 -11.99
CA HIS A 74 9.04 -9.54 -13.11
C HIS A 74 8.35 -8.18 -12.88
N TRP A 75 8.93 -7.31 -12.06
CA TRP A 75 8.33 -6.01 -11.73
C TRP A 75 8.03 -5.14 -12.96
N GLU A 76 8.77 -5.31 -14.06
CA GLU A 76 8.52 -4.60 -15.33
C GLU A 76 7.19 -5.00 -16.00
N LYS A 77 6.61 -6.15 -15.65
CA LYS A 77 5.30 -6.61 -16.14
C LYS A 77 4.11 -5.84 -15.54
N GLY A 78 4.39 -4.83 -14.73
CA GLY A 78 3.37 -3.97 -14.12
C GLY A 78 3.00 -4.35 -12.69
N MET A 79 2.13 -3.52 -12.09
CA MET A 79 1.79 -3.59 -10.67
C MET A 79 1.16 -4.94 -10.28
N MET A 80 0.38 -5.57 -11.18
CA MET A 80 -0.26 -6.85 -10.90
C MET A 80 0.75 -7.95 -10.56
N SER A 81 1.91 -7.98 -11.22
CA SER A 81 2.95 -8.96 -10.91
C SER A 81 3.44 -8.84 -9.46
N SER A 82 3.54 -7.62 -8.94
CA SER A 82 3.92 -7.37 -7.55
C SER A 82 2.80 -7.71 -6.57
N ILE A 83 1.54 -7.50 -6.95
CA ILE A 83 0.37 -7.93 -6.16
C ILE A 83 0.35 -9.45 -6.03
N HIS A 84 0.61 -10.19 -7.11
CA HIS A 84 0.69 -11.65 -7.10
C HIS A 84 1.79 -12.14 -6.16
N VAL A 85 2.99 -11.58 -6.27
CA VAL A 85 4.11 -11.92 -5.38
C VAL A 85 3.74 -11.65 -3.92
N GLY A 86 3.12 -10.51 -3.62
CA GLY A 86 2.69 -10.17 -2.28
C GLY A 86 1.66 -11.16 -1.70
N ILE A 87 0.60 -11.45 -2.44
CA ILE A 87 -0.46 -12.40 -2.00
C ILE A 87 0.12 -13.80 -1.82
N SER A 88 1.01 -14.26 -2.72
CA SER A 88 1.60 -15.60 -2.66
C SER A 88 2.56 -15.81 -1.49
N ASN A 89 3.00 -14.73 -0.83
CA ASN A 89 3.90 -14.76 0.33
C ASN A 89 3.17 -14.48 1.67
N LEU A 90 1.84 -14.39 1.65
CA LEU A 90 1.06 -14.33 2.86
C LEU A 90 1.00 -15.69 3.55
N GLN A 91 1.01 -15.69 4.89
CA GLN A 91 0.81 -16.90 5.68
C GLN A 91 -0.57 -17.50 5.42
N HIS A 92 -0.66 -18.85 5.57
CA HIS A 92 -1.88 -19.58 5.22
C HIS A 92 -3.11 -19.16 6.06
N ASP A 93 -2.91 -18.71 7.28
CA ASP A 93 -3.96 -18.33 8.23
C ASP A 93 -4.41 -16.85 8.12
N ILE A 94 -3.88 -16.11 7.15
CA ILE A 94 -4.33 -14.75 6.85
C ILE A 94 -5.72 -14.80 6.19
N ASP A 95 -6.67 -14.01 6.72
CA ASP A 95 -8.06 -13.94 6.25
C ASP A 95 -8.28 -12.88 5.16
N ALA A 96 -7.42 -11.85 5.12
CA ALA A 96 -7.51 -10.75 4.16
C ALA A 96 -6.14 -10.10 3.93
N ASN A 97 -5.97 -9.44 2.79
CA ASN A 97 -4.77 -8.68 2.44
C ASN A 97 -5.10 -7.21 2.20
N MET A 98 -4.46 -6.32 2.92
CA MET A 98 -4.43 -4.89 2.62
C MET A 98 -3.31 -4.62 1.60
N ILE A 99 -3.66 -4.08 0.44
CA ILE A 99 -2.67 -3.64 -0.55
C ILE A 99 -2.45 -2.14 -0.38
N ILE A 100 -1.21 -1.74 -0.09
CA ILE A 100 -0.81 -0.35 0.11
C ILE A 100 0.35 0.00 -0.83
N LEU A 101 0.31 1.22 -1.39
CA LEU A 101 1.36 1.72 -2.28
C LEU A 101 2.50 2.32 -1.46
N GLY A 102 3.75 1.96 -1.78
CA GLY A 102 4.95 2.40 -1.05
C GLY A 102 5.23 3.90 -1.06
N ASP A 103 4.57 4.64 -1.95
CA ASP A 103 4.73 6.08 -2.18
C ASP A 103 3.68 6.95 -1.49
N MET A 104 2.94 6.41 -0.51
CA MET A 104 1.89 7.10 0.26
C MET A 104 2.30 7.34 1.73
N PRO A 105 3.37 8.13 2.00
CA PRO A 105 3.94 8.29 3.34
C PRO A 105 3.06 9.06 4.32
N LEU A 106 2.01 9.73 3.86
CA LEU A 106 1.06 10.45 4.71
C LEU A 106 0.08 9.55 5.44
N ILE A 107 -0.09 8.30 4.99
CA ILE A 107 -1.03 7.36 5.61
C ILE A 107 -0.62 7.07 7.06
N LYS A 108 -1.54 7.37 7.97
CA LYS A 108 -1.35 7.22 9.42
C LYS A 108 -1.76 5.82 9.89
N THR A 109 -1.16 5.39 10.99
CA THR A 109 -1.56 4.17 11.71
C THR A 109 -3.06 4.16 12.04
N SER A 110 -3.59 5.30 12.51
CA SER A 110 -5.02 5.44 12.82
C SER A 110 -5.93 5.20 11.61
N THR A 111 -5.53 5.67 10.44
CA THR A 111 -6.27 5.45 9.19
C THR A 111 -6.25 3.99 8.77
N ILE A 112 -5.10 3.33 8.87
CA ILE A 112 -4.99 1.88 8.61
C ILE A 112 -5.93 1.13 9.56
N ASN A 113 -5.90 1.42 10.86
CA ASN A 113 -6.76 0.77 11.86
C ASN A 113 -8.25 1.06 11.65
N SER A 114 -8.61 2.26 11.19
CA SER A 114 -10.00 2.59 10.85
C SER A 114 -10.52 1.74 9.68
N ILE A 115 -9.70 1.53 8.64
CA ILE A 115 -10.06 0.69 7.50
C ILE A 115 -10.16 -0.79 7.92
N ILE A 116 -9.26 -1.28 8.79
CA ILE A 116 -9.30 -2.62 9.38
C ILE A 116 -10.61 -2.80 10.18
N SER A 117 -10.96 -1.82 11.01
CA SER A 117 -12.19 -1.84 11.79
C SER A 117 -13.43 -1.87 10.90
N ALA A 118 -13.47 -1.06 9.84
CA ALA A 118 -14.55 -1.07 8.85
C ALA A 118 -14.69 -2.44 8.17
N PHE A 119 -13.57 -3.08 7.83
CA PHE A 119 -13.55 -4.42 7.26
C PHE A 119 -14.08 -5.48 8.23
N ASN A 120 -13.62 -5.46 9.49
CA ASN A 120 -14.06 -6.38 10.54
C ASN A 120 -15.55 -6.23 10.86
N ASN A 121 -16.08 -5.01 10.90
CA ASN A 121 -17.50 -4.70 11.09
C ASN A 121 -18.39 -5.30 9.99
N LYS A 122 -17.84 -5.51 8.79
CA LYS A 122 -18.51 -6.20 7.68
C LYS A 122 -18.21 -7.70 7.64
N ARG A 123 -17.62 -8.25 8.72
CA ARG A 123 -17.29 -9.69 8.87
C ARG A 123 -16.49 -10.25 7.68
N GLY A 124 -15.60 -9.44 7.09
CA GLY A 124 -14.79 -9.83 5.94
C GLY A 124 -15.55 -10.19 4.66
N LYS A 125 -16.82 -9.80 4.54
CA LYS A 125 -17.66 -10.18 3.39
C LYS A 125 -17.36 -9.37 2.13
N TYR A 126 -16.85 -8.14 2.28
CA TYR A 126 -16.67 -7.17 1.21
C TYR A 126 -15.21 -6.75 1.09
N ILE A 127 -14.83 -6.35 -0.11
CA ILE A 127 -13.62 -5.56 -0.32
C ILE A 127 -13.88 -4.19 0.30
N VAL A 128 -12.95 -3.67 1.11
CA VAL A 128 -13.10 -2.35 1.76
C VAL A 128 -11.99 -1.42 1.29
N TYR A 129 -12.37 -0.20 0.94
CA TYR A 129 -11.45 0.84 0.51
C TYR A 129 -11.86 2.20 1.09
N PRO A 130 -10.91 3.11 1.37
CA PRO A 130 -11.25 4.45 1.81
C PRO A 130 -11.81 5.29 0.66
N THR A 131 -12.65 6.27 1.01
CA THR A 131 -13.07 7.34 0.10
C THR A 131 -12.76 8.69 0.74
N TYR A 132 -12.34 9.65 -0.09
CA TYR A 132 -12.18 11.04 0.28
C TYR A 132 -12.94 11.90 -0.73
N ASN A 133 -13.88 12.73 -0.27
CA ASN A 133 -14.77 13.51 -1.12
C ASN A 133 -15.42 12.66 -2.24
N ASN A 134 -15.90 11.46 -1.90
CA ASN A 134 -16.47 10.45 -2.81
C ASN A 134 -15.47 9.90 -3.87
N ILE A 135 -14.19 10.24 -3.77
CA ILE A 135 -13.14 9.68 -4.63
C ILE A 135 -12.63 8.39 -4.01
N GLN A 136 -12.59 7.31 -4.81
CA GLN A 136 -11.98 6.05 -4.43
C GLN A 136 -10.48 6.20 -4.15
N ALA A 137 -10.00 5.66 -3.02
CA ALA A 137 -8.66 5.86 -2.53
C ALA A 137 -7.95 4.56 -2.14
N ASN A 138 -6.73 4.66 -1.62
CA ASN A 138 -5.90 3.57 -1.09
C ASN A 138 -5.67 3.77 0.43
N PRO A 139 -5.32 2.69 1.17
CA PRO A 139 -5.15 1.29 0.77
C PRO A 139 -6.48 0.53 0.61
N VAL A 140 -6.42 -0.67 0.00
CA VAL A 140 -7.61 -1.51 -0.22
C VAL A 140 -7.42 -2.85 0.47
N ILE A 141 -8.43 -3.32 1.24
CA ILE A 141 -8.45 -4.66 1.85
C ILE A 141 -9.28 -5.61 0.99
N PHE A 142 -8.63 -6.70 0.58
CA PHE A 142 -9.25 -7.80 -0.16
C PHE A 142 -9.41 -9.04 0.74
N PRO A 143 -10.64 -9.54 0.96
CA PRO A 143 -10.86 -10.84 1.62
C PRO A 143 -10.15 -11.98 0.89
N LYS A 144 -9.69 -13.00 1.61
CA LYS A 144 -8.98 -14.17 1.09
C LYS A 144 -9.73 -14.87 -0.05
N LYS A 145 -11.06 -14.90 0.00
CA LYS A 145 -11.88 -15.50 -1.05
C LYS A 145 -11.67 -14.90 -2.45
N PHE A 146 -11.12 -13.68 -2.56
CA PHE A 146 -10.79 -13.04 -3.83
C PHE A 146 -9.37 -13.33 -4.32
N PHE A 147 -8.52 -13.93 -3.49
CA PHE A 147 -7.11 -14.19 -3.85
C PHE A 147 -6.97 -15.04 -5.12
N PRO A 148 -7.71 -16.18 -5.28
CA PRO A 148 -7.59 -16.98 -6.51
C PRO A 148 -7.93 -16.18 -7.76
N GLU A 149 -9.00 -15.37 -7.71
CA GLU A 149 -9.41 -14.54 -8.84
C GLU A 149 -8.40 -13.42 -9.14
N ILE A 150 -7.83 -12.79 -8.09
CA ILE A 150 -6.80 -11.76 -8.24
C ILE A 150 -5.53 -12.36 -8.84
N LEU A 151 -5.10 -13.53 -8.37
CA LEU A 151 -3.92 -14.23 -8.89
C LEU A 151 -4.08 -14.68 -10.35
N TYR A 152 -5.30 -14.82 -10.83
CA TYR A 152 -5.59 -15.16 -12.22
C TYR A 152 -5.58 -13.94 -13.16
N LEU A 153 -5.69 -12.71 -12.63
CA LEU A 153 -5.69 -11.48 -13.44
C LEU A 153 -4.31 -11.25 -14.07
N LYS A 154 -4.30 -10.85 -15.34
CA LYS A 154 -3.08 -10.50 -16.10
C LYS A 154 -3.16 -9.06 -16.56
N GLY A 155 -2.01 -8.39 -16.70
CA GLY A 155 -1.91 -7.01 -17.19
C GLY A 155 -1.44 -6.04 -16.12
N ASP A 156 -1.39 -4.76 -16.45
CA ASP A 156 -0.94 -3.69 -15.54
C ASP A 156 -2.13 -3.11 -14.75
N TYR A 157 -2.69 -3.91 -13.87
CA TYR A 157 -3.79 -3.51 -12.99
C TYR A 157 -3.26 -3.21 -11.59
N GLY A 158 -3.73 -2.09 -11.03
CA GLY A 158 -3.55 -1.76 -9.62
C GLY A 158 -4.83 -2.06 -8.80
N PRO A 159 -4.81 -1.80 -7.48
CA PRO A 159 -5.96 -2.04 -6.61
C PRO A 159 -7.25 -1.36 -7.10
N LYS A 160 -7.17 -0.16 -7.68
CA LYS A 160 -8.33 0.58 -8.21
C LYS A 160 -9.02 -0.15 -9.37
N GLN A 161 -8.25 -0.72 -10.31
CA GLN A 161 -8.82 -1.46 -11.43
C GLN A 161 -9.42 -2.80 -10.98
N ILE A 162 -8.78 -3.47 -10.00
CA ILE A 162 -9.36 -4.67 -9.37
C ILE A 162 -10.69 -4.32 -8.73
N LEU A 163 -10.76 -3.24 -7.95
CA LEU A 163 -12.00 -2.74 -7.34
C LEU A 163 -13.12 -2.53 -8.34
N LYS A 164 -12.82 -1.90 -9.48
CA LYS A 164 -13.81 -1.67 -10.54
C LYS A 164 -14.44 -2.97 -11.04
N LYS A 165 -13.64 -4.04 -11.16
CA LYS A 165 -14.13 -5.38 -11.54
C LYS A 165 -15.09 -5.97 -10.51
N TYR A 166 -14.88 -5.69 -9.22
CA TYR A 166 -15.67 -6.23 -8.10
C TYR A 166 -16.54 -5.18 -7.41
N SER A 167 -16.98 -4.14 -8.12
CA SER A 167 -17.71 -3.00 -7.56
C SER A 167 -18.93 -3.38 -6.73
N SER A 168 -19.70 -4.39 -7.15
CA SER A 168 -20.87 -4.91 -6.40
C SER A 168 -20.51 -5.63 -5.09
N LYS A 169 -19.25 -5.98 -4.90
CA LYS A 169 -18.70 -6.66 -3.71
C LYS A 169 -17.73 -5.77 -2.93
N ALA A 170 -17.71 -4.47 -3.22
CA ALA A 170 -16.81 -3.51 -2.62
C ALA A 170 -17.57 -2.40 -1.90
N LEU A 171 -17.03 -1.93 -0.77
CA LEU A 171 -17.61 -0.90 0.07
C LEU A 171 -16.61 0.23 0.29
N GLY A 172 -17.01 1.44 -0.05
CA GLY A 172 -16.29 2.66 0.29
C GLY A 172 -16.48 3.00 1.77
N PHE A 173 -15.40 3.37 2.44
CA PHE A 173 -15.38 3.86 3.81
C PHE A 173 -14.88 5.31 3.84
N PRO A 174 -15.69 6.30 4.25
CA PRO A 174 -15.29 7.70 4.23
C PRO A 174 -14.17 7.99 5.23
N ILE A 175 -13.13 8.64 4.77
CA ILE A 175 -11.99 9.16 5.55
C ILE A 175 -11.93 10.67 5.33
N ASN A 176 -11.95 11.47 6.43
CA ASN A 176 -11.85 12.92 6.39
C ASN A 176 -10.39 13.42 6.31
N SER A 177 -9.59 12.80 5.45
CA SER A 177 -8.19 13.19 5.24
C SER A 177 -7.78 12.84 3.81
N ASP A 178 -7.10 13.77 3.16
CA ASP A 178 -6.59 13.58 1.80
C ASP A 178 -5.38 12.65 1.73
N GLU A 179 -4.84 12.20 2.86
CA GLU A 179 -3.71 11.25 2.93
C GLU A 179 -3.94 9.96 2.15
N VAL A 180 -5.21 9.56 1.98
CA VAL A 180 -5.60 8.34 1.28
C VAL A 180 -5.61 8.47 -0.26
N ILE A 181 -5.53 9.69 -0.78
CA ILE A 181 -5.46 9.97 -2.23
C ILE A 181 -4.12 10.53 -2.68
N LEU A 182 -3.25 10.92 -1.75
CA LEU A 182 -1.97 11.55 -2.06
C LEU A 182 -0.86 10.51 -2.18
N ASP A 183 -0.28 10.44 -3.36
CA ASP A 183 0.90 9.65 -3.68
C ASP A 183 2.04 10.55 -4.19
N CYS A 184 3.26 10.01 -4.23
CA CYS A 184 4.46 10.70 -4.68
C CYS A 184 4.79 10.35 -6.13
N ASP A 185 4.00 10.83 -7.10
CA ASP A 185 4.17 10.48 -8.51
C ASP A 185 5.03 11.46 -9.30
N THR A 186 5.07 12.74 -8.89
CA THR A 186 5.86 13.81 -9.54
C THR A 186 6.67 14.62 -8.52
N ALA A 187 7.57 15.46 -8.98
CA ALA A 187 8.35 16.36 -8.12
C ALA A 187 7.46 17.37 -7.39
N GLU A 188 6.40 17.85 -8.05
CA GLU A 188 5.41 18.76 -7.47
C GLU A 188 4.64 18.06 -6.35
N ASN A 189 4.18 16.82 -6.60
CA ASN A 189 3.53 15.99 -5.58
C ASN A 189 4.44 15.78 -4.37
N PHE A 190 5.74 15.50 -4.61
CA PHE A 190 6.70 15.35 -3.52
C PHE A 190 6.87 16.64 -2.70
N SER A 191 6.95 17.80 -3.32
CA SER A 191 7.07 19.08 -2.62
C SER A 191 5.88 19.32 -1.68
N SER A 192 4.65 19.12 -2.18
CA SER A 192 3.42 19.22 -1.38
C SER A 192 3.39 18.22 -0.22
N LEU A 193 3.71 16.94 -0.51
CA LEU A 193 3.80 15.85 0.46
C LEU A 193 4.82 16.15 1.57
N ARG A 194 6.00 16.66 1.21
CA ARG A 194 7.07 17.02 2.14
C ARG A 194 6.60 18.08 3.12
N THR A 195 5.93 19.13 2.64
CA THR A 195 5.39 20.19 3.50
C THR A 195 4.39 19.64 4.51
N LYS A 196 3.45 18.79 4.06
CA LYS A 196 2.47 18.16 4.95
C LYS A 196 3.12 17.26 6.00
N LEU A 197 4.12 16.44 5.62
CA LEU A 197 4.84 15.55 6.55
C LEU A 197 5.61 16.35 7.61
N ILE A 198 6.23 17.46 7.24
CA ILE A 198 6.95 18.33 8.20
C ILE A 198 5.98 18.95 9.21
N ASN A 199 4.82 19.42 8.74
CA ASN A 199 3.82 20.04 9.61
C ASN A 199 3.16 19.03 10.57
N ASN A 200 2.92 17.79 10.12
CA ASN A 200 2.38 16.72 10.98
C ASN A 200 3.33 16.28 12.11
N VAL A 201 4.64 16.56 12.02
CA VAL A 201 5.60 16.26 13.09
C VAL A 201 5.63 17.34 14.17
N LYS A 202 5.14 18.53 13.85
CA LYS A 202 5.11 19.69 14.78
C LYS A 202 3.79 19.81 15.55
N ALA A 203 2.76 19.09 15.16
CA ALA A 203 1.46 19.03 15.83
C ALA A 203 1.36 17.80 16.74
#